data_2a36e55e804731766222c2351c991f82
#
_entry.id   2a36e55e804731766222c2351c991f82
#
_cell.length_a   1.000
_cell.length_b   1.000
_cell.length_c   1.000
_cell.angle_alpha   90.00
_cell.angle_beta   90.00
_cell.angle_gamma   90.00
#
_symmetry.space_group_name_H-M   'P 1'
#
loop_
_entity.id
_entity.type
_entity.pdbx_description
1 polymer ?
#
loop_
_entity_poly.entity_id
_entity_poly.type
_entity_poly.pdbx_seq_one_letter_code
_entity_poly.pdbx_strand_id
1 'polypeptide(L)'
;MLSESIKKLVQYGIETGLTPACEKNYTTNLLLDVFKEDEYTEPAEEYSDINLEEVLKELLDEAVERGLIQDSVVYRDLFDTRLMNCLMPRPAQVQKSFWEKYEKSPEEATDYFYKLSQDSDYIRRYRVKKDQKWIVDSPYGAIDITINLSKPEKDPKAIAAAKLIKSSSYPKCLLCPENEGYAGRANHPARENHRIIPITINDSPWGMQYSPYVYYNEHCIVFNFQHTPMKIERNTFIKLFDFVKLFPHYFLGSNADLPIVGGSILSHDHFQGGHYTFAMAKAEIEKYVTIPGYEDVEAGIVKWPLSVLRIRHKDEKRLIDLATHVLEVWRGYTDEAAFIFAETDGEPHNTITPIARKKGDMYELDLTLRNNITTEENPLGVYHPHAQYHHIKKENIGLIEVMGLAVLPARLKEELELLEEYILDSKDVASNEKIEKHAQWVKEFLPKYDHLDKDNIEEVLHKEVGNVFVHVLEDAGVYKCTGEGRAAFMRFIENL
;
A
#
# COMPACT_ATOMS: atom_id res chain seq x y z
N MET A 1 -10.43 -25.75 -28.37
CA MET A 1 -9.97 -24.53 -27.65
C MET A 1 -10.58 -24.47 -26.24
N LEU A 2 -11.90 -24.29 -26.03
CA LEU A 2 -12.44 -24.15 -24.67
C LEU A 2 -12.10 -25.28 -23.71
N SER A 3 -12.33 -26.56 -24.14
CA SER A 3 -12.02 -27.73 -23.31
C SER A 3 -10.54 -27.82 -22.91
N GLU A 4 -9.62 -27.40 -23.79
CA GLU A 4 -8.18 -27.39 -23.51
C GLU A 4 -7.83 -26.33 -22.46
N SER A 5 -8.35 -25.09 -22.60
CA SER A 5 -8.07 -24.02 -21.66
C SER A 5 -8.73 -24.30 -20.30
N ILE A 6 -9.91 -24.97 -20.27
CA ILE A 6 -10.51 -25.47 -19.03
C ILE A 6 -9.62 -26.54 -18.39
N LYS A 7 -9.13 -27.55 -19.17
CA LYS A 7 -8.23 -28.58 -18.64
C LYS A 7 -6.96 -27.96 -18.05
N LYS A 8 -6.32 -27.03 -18.78
CA LYS A 8 -5.14 -26.29 -18.29
C LYS A 8 -5.43 -25.56 -16.98
N LEU A 9 -6.56 -24.84 -16.88
CA LEU A 9 -6.91 -24.10 -15.68
C LEU A 9 -7.16 -25.02 -14.47
N VAL A 10 -7.88 -26.14 -14.67
CA VAL A 10 -8.12 -27.14 -13.61
C VAL A 10 -6.81 -27.78 -13.16
N GLN A 11 -5.93 -28.13 -14.09
CA GLN A 11 -4.61 -28.67 -13.77
C GLN A 11 -3.76 -27.67 -12.99
N TYR A 12 -3.74 -26.39 -13.39
CA TYR A 12 -3.11 -25.32 -12.62
C TYR A 12 -3.63 -25.28 -11.18
N GLY A 13 -4.96 -25.37 -10.98
CA GLY A 13 -5.56 -25.41 -9.65
C GLY A 13 -5.08 -26.58 -8.79
N ILE A 14 -4.89 -27.76 -9.41
CA ILE A 14 -4.38 -28.95 -8.72
C ILE A 14 -2.89 -28.80 -8.39
N GLU A 15 -2.06 -28.36 -9.33
CA GLU A 15 -0.62 -28.20 -9.15
C GLU A 15 -0.27 -27.13 -8.10
N THR A 16 -1.03 -26.06 -8.02
CA THR A 16 -0.86 -25.00 -7.02
C THR A 16 -1.46 -25.34 -5.66
N GLY A 17 -2.30 -26.38 -5.60
CA GLY A 17 -3.00 -26.81 -4.38
C GLY A 17 -4.25 -25.99 -4.04
N LEU A 18 -4.74 -25.16 -4.98
CA LEU A 18 -6.02 -24.47 -4.83
C LEU A 18 -7.19 -25.47 -4.87
N THR A 19 -7.09 -26.48 -5.74
CA THR A 19 -8.11 -27.51 -5.94
C THR A 19 -7.53 -28.87 -5.58
N PRO A 20 -8.15 -29.64 -4.69
CA PRO A 20 -7.78 -31.04 -4.46
C PRO A 20 -7.93 -31.87 -5.73
N ALA A 21 -7.01 -32.81 -6.00
CA ALA A 21 -7.08 -33.67 -7.20
C ALA A 21 -8.39 -34.45 -7.32
N CYS A 22 -9.01 -34.83 -6.19
CA CYS A 22 -10.31 -35.53 -6.17
C CYS A 22 -11.49 -34.65 -6.60
N GLU A 23 -11.31 -33.32 -6.64
CA GLU A 23 -12.33 -32.33 -7.06
C GLU A 23 -12.21 -31.94 -8.54
N LYS A 24 -11.35 -32.62 -9.35
CA LYS A 24 -11.13 -32.32 -10.77
C LYS A 24 -12.44 -32.15 -11.53
N ASN A 25 -13.31 -33.19 -11.50
CA ASN A 25 -14.57 -33.19 -12.25
C ASN A 25 -15.54 -32.10 -11.75
N TYR A 26 -15.59 -31.89 -10.43
CA TYR A 26 -16.42 -30.86 -9.84
C TYR A 26 -16.00 -29.45 -10.31
N THR A 27 -14.72 -29.15 -10.28
CA THR A 27 -14.16 -27.89 -10.75
C THR A 27 -14.35 -27.68 -12.25
N THR A 28 -14.16 -28.75 -13.06
CA THR A 28 -14.46 -28.69 -14.49
C THR A 28 -15.92 -28.33 -14.75
N ASN A 29 -16.86 -28.94 -14.03
CA ASN A 29 -18.28 -28.64 -14.17
C ASN A 29 -18.66 -27.22 -13.75
N LEU A 30 -18.01 -26.66 -12.71
CA LEU A 30 -18.20 -25.27 -12.36
C LEU A 30 -17.74 -24.30 -13.46
N LEU A 31 -16.62 -24.61 -14.12
CA LEU A 31 -16.13 -23.82 -15.24
C LEU A 31 -17.05 -23.90 -16.46
N LEU A 32 -17.58 -25.08 -16.75
CA LEU A 32 -18.58 -25.25 -17.81
C LEU A 32 -19.85 -24.44 -17.53
N ASP A 33 -20.34 -24.42 -16.29
CA ASP A 33 -21.49 -23.60 -15.89
C ASP A 33 -21.21 -22.09 -16.09
N VAL A 34 -20.00 -21.63 -15.78
CA VAL A 34 -19.60 -20.24 -16.01
C VAL A 34 -19.67 -19.87 -17.50
N PHE A 35 -19.27 -20.80 -18.40
CA PHE A 35 -19.35 -20.63 -19.85
C PHE A 35 -20.73 -20.98 -20.44
N LYS A 36 -21.65 -21.46 -19.61
CA LYS A 36 -22.96 -22.01 -20.08
C LYS A 36 -22.78 -23.06 -21.17
N GLU A 37 -21.82 -23.95 -20.96
CA GLU A 37 -21.46 -25.01 -21.88
C GLU A 37 -21.95 -26.35 -21.33
N ASP A 38 -22.67 -27.10 -22.16
CA ASP A 38 -23.26 -28.39 -21.78
C ASP A 38 -22.37 -29.59 -22.17
N GLU A 39 -21.38 -29.36 -23.06
CA GLU A 39 -20.54 -30.45 -23.58
C GLU A 39 -19.06 -30.22 -23.20
N TYR A 40 -18.38 -31.29 -22.80
CA TYR A 40 -16.96 -31.31 -22.53
C TYR A 40 -16.34 -32.61 -23.09
N THR A 41 -15.30 -32.42 -23.91
CA THR A 41 -14.44 -33.53 -24.32
C THR A 41 -13.09 -33.35 -23.67
N GLU A 42 -12.71 -34.29 -22.81
CA GLU A 42 -11.41 -34.28 -22.14
C GLU A 42 -10.29 -34.34 -23.20
N PRO A 43 -9.44 -33.31 -23.31
CA PRO A 43 -8.27 -33.32 -24.19
C PRO A 43 -7.31 -34.47 -23.80
N ALA A 44 -6.75 -35.18 -24.79
CA ALA A 44 -5.80 -36.25 -24.55
C ALA A 44 -4.41 -35.77 -24.10
N GLU A 45 -4.10 -34.52 -24.41
CA GLU A 45 -2.81 -33.89 -24.05
C GLU A 45 -2.69 -33.63 -22.56
N GLU A 46 -1.51 -33.89 -22.00
CA GLU A 46 -1.12 -33.48 -20.66
C GLU A 46 -0.29 -32.18 -20.77
N TYR A 47 -0.51 -31.25 -19.86
CA TYR A 47 0.13 -29.96 -19.87
C TYR A 47 1.08 -29.85 -18.67
N SER A 48 2.20 -29.14 -18.82
CA SER A 48 3.15 -28.80 -17.76
C SER A 48 3.52 -27.32 -17.86
N ASP A 49 4.01 -26.75 -16.78
CA ASP A 49 4.49 -25.35 -16.72
C ASP A 49 3.42 -24.34 -17.19
N ILE A 50 2.21 -24.50 -16.67
CA ILE A 50 1.04 -23.73 -17.10
C ILE A 50 1.21 -22.25 -16.77
N ASN A 51 1.20 -21.41 -17.81
CA ASN A 51 1.16 -19.96 -17.69
C ASN A 51 -0.28 -19.49 -17.45
N LEU A 52 -0.60 -19.09 -16.22
CA LEU A 52 -1.95 -18.68 -15.85
C LEU A 52 -2.43 -17.46 -16.68
N GLU A 53 -1.57 -16.47 -16.95
CA GLU A 53 -1.92 -15.28 -17.73
C GLU A 53 -2.41 -15.66 -19.13
N GLU A 54 -1.71 -16.58 -19.79
CA GLU A 54 -2.08 -17.04 -21.13
C GLU A 54 -3.39 -17.82 -21.11
N VAL A 55 -3.55 -18.75 -20.16
CA VAL A 55 -4.80 -19.54 -20.01
C VAL A 55 -5.99 -18.66 -19.73
N LEU A 56 -5.87 -17.71 -18.80
CA LEU A 56 -6.93 -16.75 -18.51
C LEU A 56 -7.24 -15.87 -19.73
N LYS A 57 -6.20 -15.45 -20.47
CA LYS A 57 -6.41 -14.68 -21.72
C LYS A 57 -7.21 -15.48 -22.74
N GLU A 58 -6.85 -16.75 -22.99
CA GLU A 58 -7.58 -17.64 -23.90
C GLU A 58 -9.06 -17.77 -23.51
N LEU A 59 -9.33 -17.99 -22.21
CA LEU A 59 -10.70 -18.11 -21.67
C LEU A 59 -11.49 -16.81 -21.76
N LEU A 60 -10.85 -15.66 -21.52
CA LEU A 60 -11.48 -14.35 -21.62
C LEU A 60 -11.80 -13.98 -23.08
N ASP A 61 -10.91 -14.30 -24.02
CA ASP A 61 -11.17 -14.09 -25.44
C ASP A 61 -12.36 -14.94 -25.92
N GLU A 62 -12.43 -16.20 -25.52
CA GLU A 62 -13.59 -17.10 -25.77
C GLU A 62 -14.89 -16.51 -25.17
N ALA A 63 -14.83 -15.97 -23.93
CA ALA A 63 -16.00 -15.38 -23.30
C ALA A 63 -16.49 -14.11 -24.04
N VAL A 64 -15.58 -13.31 -24.60
CA VAL A 64 -15.92 -12.16 -25.43
C VAL A 64 -16.54 -12.62 -26.77
N GLU A 65 -15.92 -13.59 -27.45
CA GLU A 65 -16.43 -14.14 -28.72
C GLU A 65 -17.85 -14.73 -28.59
N ARG A 66 -18.13 -15.37 -27.45
CA ARG A 66 -19.48 -15.89 -27.15
C ARG A 66 -20.46 -14.81 -26.68
N GLY A 67 -20.01 -13.59 -26.51
CA GLY A 67 -20.87 -12.49 -26.02
C GLY A 67 -21.27 -12.63 -24.54
N LEU A 68 -20.54 -13.40 -23.75
CA LEU A 68 -20.78 -13.55 -22.30
C LEU A 68 -20.37 -12.30 -21.54
N ILE A 69 -19.35 -11.58 -22.01
CA ILE A 69 -18.84 -10.35 -21.44
C ILE A 69 -18.56 -9.31 -22.52
N GLN A 70 -18.56 -8.03 -22.14
CA GLN A 70 -18.06 -6.95 -22.98
C GLN A 70 -16.52 -6.94 -22.99
N ASP A 71 -15.91 -6.60 -24.13
CA ASP A 71 -14.46 -6.49 -24.23
C ASP A 71 -13.95 -5.18 -23.62
N SER A 72 -13.75 -5.19 -22.33
CA SER A 72 -13.06 -4.14 -21.58
C SER A 72 -12.34 -4.71 -20.37
N VAL A 73 -11.29 -4.03 -19.90
CA VAL A 73 -10.50 -4.47 -18.75
C VAL A 73 -11.38 -4.78 -17.53
N VAL A 74 -12.38 -3.93 -17.27
CA VAL A 74 -13.28 -4.11 -16.11
C VAL A 74 -14.07 -5.41 -16.18
N TYR A 75 -14.71 -5.70 -17.33
CA TYR A 75 -15.52 -6.90 -17.46
C TYR A 75 -14.67 -8.17 -17.58
N ARG A 76 -13.48 -8.08 -18.18
CA ARG A 76 -12.48 -9.14 -18.17
C ARG A 76 -12.03 -9.45 -16.73
N ASP A 77 -11.73 -8.43 -15.92
CA ASP A 77 -11.35 -8.59 -14.51
C ASP A 77 -12.49 -9.16 -13.63
N LEU A 78 -13.73 -8.88 -13.93
CA LEU A 78 -14.87 -9.49 -13.25
C LEU A 78 -14.99 -10.99 -13.62
N PHE A 79 -14.76 -11.33 -14.87
CA PHE A 79 -14.95 -12.69 -15.36
C PHE A 79 -13.80 -13.61 -14.98
N ASP A 80 -12.53 -13.16 -15.09
CA ASP A 80 -11.38 -13.98 -14.67
C ASP A 80 -11.42 -14.29 -13.17
N THR A 81 -11.84 -13.32 -12.35
CA THR A 81 -12.03 -13.53 -10.92
C THR A 81 -13.09 -14.60 -10.64
N ARG A 82 -14.17 -14.64 -11.45
CA ARG A 82 -15.19 -15.69 -11.38
C ARG A 82 -14.64 -17.05 -11.81
N LEU A 83 -13.81 -17.13 -12.86
CA LEU A 83 -13.13 -18.36 -13.26
C LEU A 83 -12.23 -18.89 -12.13
N MET A 84 -11.40 -18.01 -11.56
CA MET A 84 -10.52 -18.38 -10.46
C MET A 84 -11.29 -18.84 -9.21
N ASN A 85 -12.47 -18.29 -8.96
CA ASN A 85 -13.31 -18.74 -7.84
C ASN A 85 -13.73 -20.20 -7.94
N CYS A 86 -13.84 -20.76 -9.16
CA CYS A 86 -14.13 -22.18 -9.34
C CYS A 86 -13.03 -23.09 -8.77
N LEU A 87 -11.80 -22.60 -8.67
CA LEU A 87 -10.65 -23.32 -8.15
C LEU A 87 -10.45 -23.12 -6.64
N MET A 88 -11.08 -22.11 -6.07
CA MET A 88 -10.76 -21.64 -4.72
C MET A 88 -11.29 -22.56 -3.62
N PRO A 89 -10.48 -22.86 -2.58
CA PRO A 89 -10.99 -23.45 -1.37
C PRO A 89 -11.96 -22.49 -0.66
N ARG A 90 -12.94 -23.06 0.05
CA ARG A 90 -13.89 -22.27 0.83
C ARG A 90 -13.19 -21.52 1.97
N PRO A 91 -13.73 -20.35 2.41
CA PRO A 91 -13.13 -19.58 3.49
C PRO A 91 -12.78 -20.40 4.74
N ALA A 92 -13.68 -21.27 5.18
CA ALA A 92 -13.44 -22.13 6.36
C ALA A 92 -12.25 -23.08 6.19
N GLN A 93 -12.00 -23.59 4.97
CA GLN A 93 -10.85 -24.45 4.67
C GLN A 93 -9.55 -23.65 4.72
N VAL A 94 -9.56 -22.43 4.15
CA VAL A 94 -8.40 -21.54 4.18
C VAL A 94 -8.04 -21.15 5.60
N GLN A 95 -9.04 -20.74 6.40
CA GLN A 95 -8.85 -20.38 7.81
C GLN A 95 -8.30 -21.58 8.62
N LYS A 96 -8.86 -22.76 8.44
CA LYS A 96 -8.37 -23.98 9.10
C LYS A 96 -6.92 -24.25 8.74
N SER A 97 -6.57 -24.28 7.46
CA SER A 97 -5.20 -24.51 7.00
C SER A 97 -4.21 -23.43 7.50
N PHE A 98 -4.66 -22.18 7.56
CA PHE A 98 -3.85 -21.09 8.10
C PHE A 98 -3.51 -21.31 9.58
N TRP A 99 -4.49 -21.60 10.41
CA TRP A 99 -4.26 -21.79 11.85
C TRP A 99 -3.53 -23.08 12.18
N GLU A 100 -3.73 -24.18 11.43
CA GLU A 100 -2.92 -25.40 11.54
C GLU A 100 -1.44 -25.16 11.23
N LYS A 101 -1.13 -24.25 10.29
CA LYS A 101 0.25 -23.85 10.00
C LYS A 101 0.80 -22.89 11.04
N TYR A 102 -0.04 -22.02 11.55
CA TYR A 102 0.31 -21.08 12.61
C TYR A 102 0.77 -21.82 13.91
N GLU A 103 0.20 -22.98 14.20
CA GLU A 103 0.65 -23.84 15.30
C GLU A 103 2.12 -24.27 15.16
N LYS A 104 2.68 -24.28 13.94
CA LYS A 104 4.08 -24.57 13.67
C LYS A 104 4.92 -23.30 13.75
N SER A 105 4.56 -22.30 12.98
CA SER A 105 5.10 -20.94 13.08
C SER A 105 4.18 -19.91 12.44
N PRO A 106 4.20 -18.65 12.90
CA PRO A 106 3.49 -17.54 12.23
C PRO A 106 3.92 -17.37 10.78
N GLU A 107 5.21 -17.59 10.46
CA GLU A 107 5.77 -17.47 9.12
C GLU A 107 5.17 -18.51 8.17
N GLU A 108 5.07 -19.79 8.57
CA GLU A 108 4.44 -20.82 7.73
C GLU A 108 2.98 -20.49 7.40
N ALA A 109 2.26 -19.86 8.31
CA ALA A 109 0.87 -19.45 8.09
C ALA A 109 0.78 -18.29 7.10
N THR A 110 1.61 -17.26 7.26
CA THR A 110 1.63 -16.09 6.36
C THR A 110 2.14 -16.46 4.96
N ASP A 111 3.17 -17.30 4.86
CA ASP A 111 3.69 -17.85 3.59
C ASP A 111 2.58 -18.59 2.81
N TYR A 112 1.84 -19.48 3.51
CA TYR A 112 0.71 -20.17 2.91
C TYR A 112 -0.35 -19.21 2.38
N PHE A 113 -0.74 -18.22 3.17
CA PHE A 113 -1.79 -17.31 2.81
C PHE A 113 -1.37 -16.34 1.71
N TYR A 114 -0.09 -15.91 1.72
CA TYR A 114 0.47 -15.09 0.66
C TYR A 114 0.57 -15.85 -0.67
N LYS A 115 1.06 -17.11 -0.61
CA LYS A 115 1.07 -18.01 -1.78
C LYS A 115 -0.34 -18.24 -2.35
N LEU A 116 -1.33 -18.52 -1.50
CA LEU A 116 -2.73 -18.67 -1.91
C LEU A 116 -3.23 -17.40 -2.60
N SER A 117 -2.92 -16.22 -2.07
CA SER A 117 -3.32 -14.93 -2.66
C SER A 117 -2.68 -14.67 -4.02
N GLN A 118 -1.48 -15.22 -4.26
CA GLN A 118 -0.80 -15.17 -5.56
C GLN A 118 -1.34 -16.19 -6.55
N ASP A 119 -1.50 -17.43 -6.13
CA ASP A 119 -1.93 -18.53 -6.99
C ASP A 119 -3.40 -18.40 -7.41
N SER A 120 -4.22 -17.77 -6.57
CA SER A 120 -5.62 -17.44 -6.87
C SER A 120 -5.80 -16.29 -7.86
N ASP A 121 -4.73 -15.68 -8.34
CA ASP A 121 -4.75 -14.46 -9.15
C ASP A 121 -5.42 -13.24 -8.45
N TYR A 122 -5.62 -13.33 -7.14
CA TYR A 122 -6.00 -12.15 -6.36
C TYR A 122 -4.88 -11.10 -6.38
N ILE A 123 -3.63 -11.55 -6.21
CA ILE A 123 -2.42 -10.81 -6.52
C ILE A 123 -2.01 -11.18 -7.95
N ARG A 124 -2.26 -10.28 -8.89
CA ARG A 124 -1.94 -10.48 -10.31
C ARG A 124 -0.46 -10.27 -10.57
N ARG A 125 0.34 -11.33 -10.36
CA ARG A 125 1.82 -11.30 -10.44
C ARG A 125 2.33 -10.69 -11.74
N TYR A 126 1.69 -10.98 -12.87
CA TYR A 126 2.06 -10.45 -14.19
C TYR A 126 1.81 -8.93 -14.32
N ARG A 127 0.85 -8.37 -13.58
CA ARG A 127 0.66 -6.90 -13.51
C ARG A 127 1.71 -6.27 -12.60
N VAL A 128 1.96 -6.86 -11.44
CA VAL A 128 2.96 -6.37 -10.47
C VAL A 128 4.37 -6.36 -11.06
N LYS A 129 4.71 -7.34 -11.92
CA LYS A 129 5.99 -7.38 -12.65
C LYS A 129 6.22 -6.20 -13.59
N LYS A 130 5.18 -5.46 -13.97
CA LYS A 130 5.30 -4.26 -14.83
C LYS A 130 5.69 -3.02 -14.05
N ASP A 131 5.53 -3.02 -12.71
CA ASP A 131 5.93 -1.91 -11.86
C ASP A 131 7.43 -1.62 -12.04
N GLN A 132 7.78 -0.34 -12.21
CA GLN A 132 9.17 0.08 -12.23
C GLN A 132 9.61 0.37 -10.80
N LYS A 133 10.74 -0.20 -10.38
CA LYS A 133 11.25 -0.09 -9.01
C LYS A 133 12.75 0.18 -9.03
N TRP A 134 13.19 1.16 -8.26
CA TRP A 134 14.60 1.45 -8.04
C TRP A 134 14.83 2.04 -6.66
N ILE A 135 16.09 2.20 -6.28
CA ILE A 135 16.52 2.73 -4.99
C ILE A 135 17.35 3.99 -5.25
N VAL A 136 17.16 5.01 -4.42
CA VAL A 136 17.93 6.24 -4.47
C VAL A 136 18.55 6.50 -3.09
N ASP A 137 19.87 6.72 -3.06
CA ASP A 137 20.60 7.13 -1.88
C ASP A 137 20.27 8.57 -1.50
N SER A 138 20.00 8.80 -0.23
CA SER A 138 19.69 10.10 0.32
C SER A 138 20.46 10.37 1.62
N PRO A 139 20.48 11.62 2.13
CA PRO A 139 21.06 11.93 3.45
C PRO A 139 20.40 11.15 4.60
N TYR A 140 19.23 10.57 4.38
CA TYR A 140 18.43 9.83 5.35
C TYR A 140 18.52 8.30 5.17
N GLY A 141 19.28 7.83 4.19
CA GLY A 141 19.41 6.43 3.79
C GLY A 141 18.81 6.15 2.40
N ALA A 142 18.85 4.89 2.03
CA ALA A 142 18.35 4.44 0.74
C ALA A 142 16.82 4.42 0.71
N ILE A 143 16.21 5.17 -0.21
CA ILE A 143 14.76 5.33 -0.37
C ILE A 143 14.28 4.50 -1.56
N ASP A 144 13.21 3.75 -1.36
CA ASP A 144 12.58 2.94 -2.39
C ASP A 144 11.64 3.81 -3.24
N ILE A 145 11.75 3.70 -4.57
CA ILE A 145 10.88 4.39 -5.53
C ILE A 145 10.14 3.35 -6.36
N THR A 146 8.84 3.54 -6.52
CA THR A 146 8.00 2.67 -7.34
C THR A 146 7.06 3.49 -8.22
N ILE A 147 7.09 3.30 -9.54
CA ILE A 147 6.01 3.69 -10.43
C ILE A 147 5.05 2.50 -10.50
N ASN A 148 3.88 2.67 -9.92
CA ASN A 148 2.90 1.58 -9.83
C ASN A 148 2.06 1.49 -11.11
N LEU A 149 2.27 0.43 -11.87
CA LEU A 149 1.55 0.09 -13.10
C LEU A 149 0.51 -1.03 -12.89
N SER A 150 0.53 -1.67 -11.72
CA SER A 150 -0.38 -2.78 -11.38
C SER A 150 -1.79 -2.31 -11.03
N LYS A 151 -1.95 -1.05 -10.59
CA LYS A 151 -3.24 -0.43 -10.35
C LYS A 151 -3.80 0.07 -11.69
N PRO A 152 -4.88 -0.53 -12.21
CA PRO A 152 -5.43 -0.09 -13.49
C PRO A 152 -5.89 1.36 -13.40
N GLU A 153 -5.43 2.19 -14.33
CA GLU A 153 -6.01 3.51 -14.53
C GLU A 153 -7.45 3.35 -15.01
N LYS A 154 -8.32 4.19 -14.49
CA LYS A 154 -9.73 4.14 -14.89
C LYS A 154 -9.85 4.63 -16.35
N ASP A 155 -10.08 3.68 -17.27
CA ASP A 155 -10.47 4.00 -18.65
C ASP A 155 -11.68 4.96 -18.66
N PRO A 156 -11.67 6.02 -19.48
CA PRO A 156 -12.80 6.93 -19.65
C PRO A 156 -14.14 6.22 -19.93
N LYS A 157 -14.13 5.11 -20.68
CA LYS A 157 -15.30 4.27 -20.91
C LYS A 157 -15.78 3.57 -19.63
N ALA A 158 -14.84 3.07 -18.81
CA ALA A 158 -15.16 2.46 -17.53
C ALA A 158 -15.71 3.50 -16.53
N ILE A 159 -15.18 4.73 -16.53
CA ILE A 159 -15.71 5.84 -15.72
C ILE A 159 -17.16 6.19 -16.17
N ALA A 160 -17.41 6.26 -17.46
CA ALA A 160 -18.74 6.53 -18.00
C ALA A 160 -19.73 5.42 -17.65
N ALA A 161 -19.34 4.15 -17.83
CA ALA A 161 -20.14 2.99 -17.44
C ALA A 161 -20.43 2.97 -15.93
N ALA A 162 -19.44 3.28 -15.09
CA ALA A 162 -19.60 3.33 -13.64
C ALA A 162 -20.60 4.39 -13.18
N LYS A 163 -20.71 5.54 -13.89
CA LYS A 163 -21.68 6.59 -13.60
C LYS A 163 -23.13 6.18 -13.89
N LEU A 164 -23.37 5.23 -14.79
CA LEU A 164 -24.69 4.73 -15.15
C LEU A 164 -25.20 3.65 -14.19
N ILE A 165 -24.33 3.10 -13.33
CA ILE A 165 -24.68 2.06 -12.38
C ILE A 165 -25.28 2.69 -11.13
N LYS A 166 -26.45 2.15 -10.73
CA LYS A 166 -27.08 2.54 -9.46
C LYS A 166 -26.10 2.31 -8.31
N SER A 167 -25.93 3.33 -7.45
CA SER A 167 -25.10 3.21 -6.26
C SER A 167 -25.62 2.08 -5.37
N SER A 168 -24.72 1.24 -4.87
CA SER A 168 -25.03 0.18 -3.92
C SER A 168 -24.21 0.41 -2.66
N SER A 169 -24.85 0.23 -1.50
CA SER A 169 -24.17 0.26 -0.20
C SER A 169 -23.63 -1.10 0.23
N TYR A 170 -23.61 -2.09 -0.66
CA TYR A 170 -23.09 -3.44 -0.40
C TYR A 170 -22.07 -3.85 -1.45
N PRO A 171 -20.82 -4.17 -1.05
CA PRO A 171 -20.20 -3.81 0.25
C PRO A 171 -20.12 -2.29 0.43
N LYS A 172 -20.10 -1.80 1.68
CA LYS A 172 -20.03 -0.36 1.96
C LYS A 172 -18.73 0.29 1.46
N CYS A 173 -17.60 -0.41 1.59
CA CYS A 173 -16.30 0.01 1.07
C CYS A 173 -15.43 -1.19 0.70
N LEU A 174 -14.23 -0.92 0.19
CA LEU A 174 -13.26 -1.95 -0.26
C LEU A 174 -12.68 -2.82 0.87
N LEU A 175 -12.83 -2.41 2.13
CA LEU A 175 -12.30 -3.10 3.30
C LEU A 175 -13.37 -3.87 4.10
N CYS A 176 -14.64 -3.75 3.76
CA CYS A 176 -15.68 -4.48 4.45
C CYS A 176 -15.56 -5.99 4.25
N PRO A 177 -15.81 -6.83 5.28
CA PRO A 177 -15.72 -8.29 5.16
C PRO A 177 -16.66 -8.88 4.10
N GLU A 178 -17.72 -8.18 3.74
CA GLU A 178 -18.65 -8.55 2.68
C GLU A 178 -18.01 -8.58 1.28
N ASN A 179 -16.77 -8.12 1.15
CA ASN A 179 -16.01 -8.28 -0.10
C ASN A 179 -15.57 -9.73 -0.33
N GLU A 180 -15.40 -10.56 0.70
CA GLU A 180 -15.01 -11.96 0.52
C GLU A 180 -16.05 -12.71 -0.32
N GLY A 181 -15.63 -13.18 -1.49
CA GLY A 181 -16.53 -13.90 -2.42
C GLY A 181 -17.48 -12.99 -3.22
N TYR A 182 -17.32 -11.66 -3.16
CA TYR A 182 -18.19 -10.74 -3.89
C TYR A 182 -17.84 -10.68 -5.38
N ALA A 183 -18.85 -10.86 -6.24
CA ALA A 183 -18.67 -10.92 -7.70
C ALA A 183 -18.20 -9.58 -8.31
N GLY A 184 -18.39 -8.48 -7.60
CA GLY A 184 -18.02 -7.17 -8.14
C GLY A 184 -19.06 -6.58 -9.09
N ARG A 185 -18.74 -5.43 -9.63
CA ARG A 185 -19.52 -4.69 -10.64
C ARG A 185 -18.61 -3.62 -11.27
N ALA A 186 -19.02 -2.98 -12.33
CA ALA A 186 -18.14 -2.03 -13.04
C ALA A 186 -17.58 -0.87 -12.17
N ASN A 187 -18.22 -0.54 -11.06
CA ASN A 187 -17.74 0.48 -10.11
C ASN A 187 -17.25 -0.09 -8.76
N HIS A 188 -17.13 -1.42 -8.63
CA HIS A 188 -16.59 -2.08 -7.46
C HIS A 188 -15.87 -3.36 -7.87
N PRO A 189 -14.60 -3.58 -7.49
CA PRO A 189 -13.81 -4.71 -7.99
C PRO A 189 -14.40 -6.05 -7.58
N ALA A 190 -14.19 -7.07 -8.43
CA ALA A 190 -14.48 -8.45 -8.08
C ALA A 190 -13.56 -8.94 -6.95
N ARG A 191 -14.10 -9.80 -6.08
CA ARG A 191 -13.42 -10.38 -4.92
C ARG A 191 -13.81 -11.85 -4.71
N GLU A 192 -14.25 -12.56 -5.76
CA GLU A 192 -14.65 -13.96 -5.62
C GLU A 192 -13.48 -14.87 -5.25
N ASN A 193 -12.27 -14.53 -5.74
CA ASN A 193 -11.00 -15.21 -5.41
C ASN A 193 -10.30 -14.63 -4.16
N HIS A 194 -10.90 -13.67 -3.47
CA HIS A 194 -10.37 -13.08 -2.25
C HIS A 194 -10.75 -13.91 -1.02
N ARG A 195 -9.82 -14.03 -0.06
CA ARG A 195 -10.03 -14.66 1.24
C ARG A 195 -9.54 -13.76 2.37
N ILE A 196 -10.14 -13.92 3.54
CA ILE A 196 -9.86 -13.15 4.74
C ILE A 196 -9.49 -14.10 5.87
N ILE A 197 -8.45 -13.78 6.61
CA ILE A 197 -8.10 -14.48 7.85
C ILE A 197 -8.65 -13.69 9.03
N PRO A 198 -9.66 -14.21 9.75
CA PRO A 198 -10.12 -13.61 10.99
C PRO A 198 -9.03 -13.70 12.06
N ILE A 199 -8.77 -12.58 12.73
CA ILE A 199 -7.86 -12.47 13.85
C ILE A 199 -8.56 -11.73 15.01
N THR A 200 -8.04 -11.85 16.21
CA THR A 200 -8.50 -11.09 17.38
C THR A 200 -7.38 -10.15 17.82
N ILE A 201 -7.66 -8.87 17.84
CA ILE A 201 -6.77 -7.83 18.39
C ILE A 201 -7.61 -6.87 19.25
N ASN A 202 -7.06 -6.45 20.39
CA ASN A 202 -7.77 -5.64 21.39
C ASN A 202 -9.16 -6.24 21.71
N ASP A 203 -9.21 -7.54 21.98
CA ASP A 203 -10.43 -8.31 22.30
C ASP A 203 -11.61 -8.12 21.32
N SER A 204 -11.32 -7.80 20.09
CA SER A 204 -12.32 -7.56 19.05
C SER A 204 -11.98 -8.28 17.74
N PRO A 205 -13.01 -8.61 16.91
CA PRO A 205 -12.80 -9.33 15.66
C PRO A 205 -12.31 -8.39 14.55
N TRP A 206 -11.20 -8.79 13.92
CA TRP A 206 -10.56 -8.11 12.79
C TRP A 206 -10.30 -9.11 11.65
N GLY A 207 -10.03 -8.59 10.48
CA GLY A 207 -9.61 -9.38 9.33
C GLY A 207 -8.22 -9.00 8.86
N MET A 208 -7.44 -10.00 8.43
CA MET A 208 -6.19 -9.81 7.71
C MET A 208 -6.37 -10.26 6.26
N GLN A 209 -5.92 -9.44 5.32
CA GLN A 209 -5.87 -9.72 3.89
C GLN A 209 -4.61 -9.14 3.26
N TYR A 210 -4.14 -9.68 2.14
CA TYR A 210 -3.08 -9.04 1.38
C TYR A 210 -3.64 -7.96 0.45
N SER A 211 -2.80 -6.96 0.16
CA SER A 211 -3.11 -5.97 -0.86
C SER A 211 -2.83 -6.56 -2.26
N PRO A 212 -3.76 -6.45 -3.22
CA PRO A 212 -3.51 -6.94 -4.57
C PRO A 212 -2.47 -6.11 -5.34
N TYR A 213 -2.09 -4.93 -4.83
CA TYR A 213 -1.15 -4.02 -5.49
C TYR A 213 0.31 -4.26 -5.12
N VAL A 214 0.58 -4.99 -4.02
CA VAL A 214 1.94 -5.40 -3.59
C VAL A 214 2.98 -4.28 -3.71
N TYR A 215 2.76 -3.17 -3.02
CA TYR A 215 3.74 -2.07 -3.00
C TYR A 215 5.09 -2.52 -2.43
N TYR A 216 5.09 -3.47 -1.50
CA TYR A 216 6.24 -4.13 -0.89
C TYR A 216 5.91 -5.58 -0.54
N ASN A 217 6.91 -6.37 -0.14
CA ASN A 217 6.73 -7.80 0.14
C ASN A 217 5.67 -8.05 1.22
N GLU A 218 4.74 -8.94 0.93
CA GLU A 218 3.65 -9.35 1.83
C GLU A 218 2.82 -8.17 2.38
N HIS A 219 2.62 -7.14 1.56
CA HIS A 219 1.79 -5.99 1.93
C HIS A 219 0.39 -6.45 2.32
N CYS A 220 0.08 -6.37 3.61
CA CYS A 220 -1.21 -6.75 4.17
C CYS A 220 -2.00 -5.55 4.69
N ILE A 221 -3.30 -5.74 4.78
CA ILE A 221 -4.26 -4.81 5.38
C ILE A 221 -4.96 -5.54 6.52
N VAL A 222 -4.95 -4.93 7.68
CA VAL A 222 -5.66 -5.40 8.88
C VAL A 222 -6.81 -4.45 9.13
N PHE A 223 -8.04 -4.93 9.08
CA PHE A 223 -9.22 -4.07 9.09
C PHE A 223 -10.26 -4.56 10.10
N ASN A 224 -10.99 -3.60 10.65
CA ASN A 224 -12.06 -3.87 11.59
C ASN A 224 -13.24 -4.55 10.85
N PHE A 225 -13.82 -5.60 11.40
CA PHE A 225 -15.03 -6.20 10.82
C PHE A 225 -16.25 -5.26 10.90
N GLN A 226 -16.22 -4.29 11.81
CA GLN A 226 -17.22 -3.22 11.86
C GLN A 226 -16.76 -2.03 11.03
N HIS A 227 -17.62 -1.52 10.17
CA HIS A 227 -17.37 -0.31 9.38
C HIS A 227 -17.49 0.93 10.28
N THR A 228 -16.42 1.25 10.98
CA THR A 228 -16.29 2.40 11.87
C THR A 228 -15.17 3.33 11.41
N PRO A 229 -15.28 4.65 11.58
CA PRO A 229 -14.20 5.57 11.20
C PRO A 229 -12.89 5.28 11.94
N MET A 230 -11.78 5.60 11.29
CA MET A 230 -10.45 5.58 11.89
C MET A 230 -10.36 6.61 13.02
N LYS A 231 -9.65 6.23 14.08
CA LYS A 231 -9.30 7.12 15.17
C LYS A 231 -7.99 6.69 15.78
N ILE A 232 -7.05 7.62 15.89
CA ILE A 232 -5.79 7.39 16.59
C ILE A 232 -6.01 7.66 18.08
N GLU A 233 -5.90 6.63 18.91
CA GLU A 233 -6.09 6.68 20.36
C GLU A 233 -5.30 5.54 21.02
N ARG A 234 -5.36 5.45 22.36
CA ARG A 234 -4.68 4.37 23.11
C ARG A 234 -4.97 2.98 22.54
N ASN A 235 -6.21 2.71 22.16
CA ASN A 235 -6.60 1.42 21.59
C ASN A 235 -5.91 1.13 20.24
N THR A 236 -5.52 2.15 19.49
CA THR A 236 -4.72 1.98 18.28
C THR A 236 -3.38 1.34 18.60
N PHE A 237 -2.67 1.84 19.62
CA PHE A 237 -1.37 1.28 20.00
C PHE A 237 -1.50 -0.16 20.53
N ILE A 238 -2.55 -0.45 21.30
CA ILE A 238 -2.85 -1.83 21.73
C ILE A 238 -3.02 -2.75 20.52
N LYS A 239 -3.85 -2.35 19.57
CA LYS A 239 -4.12 -3.13 18.34
C LYS A 239 -2.84 -3.39 17.53
N LEU A 240 -1.98 -2.37 17.37
CA LEU A 240 -0.71 -2.52 16.67
C LEU A 240 0.19 -3.57 17.33
N PHE A 241 0.35 -3.51 18.65
CA PHE A 241 1.19 -4.48 19.36
C PHE A 241 0.57 -5.86 19.45
N ASP A 242 -0.74 -6.00 19.58
CA ASP A 242 -1.41 -7.31 19.55
C ASP A 242 -1.15 -8.02 18.22
N PHE A 243 -1.23 -7.29 17.11
CA PHE A 243 -0.88 -7.84 15.80
C PHE A 243 0.60 -8.24 15.71
N VAL A 244 1.51 -7.39 16.18
CA VAL A 244 2.97 -7.68 16.16
C VAL A 244 3.31 -8.87 17.06
N LYS A 245 2.53 -9.13 18.11
CA LYS A 245 2.67 -10.38 18.91
C LYS A 245 2.23 -11.61 18.14
N LEU A 246 1.12 -11.50 17.38
CA LEU A 246 0.63 -12.59 16.53
C LEU A 246 1.63 -12.88 15.39
N PHE A 247 2.18 -11.85 14.77
CA PHE A 247 3.08 -11.95 13.62
C PHE A 247 4.37 -11.14 13.85
N PRO A 248 5.33 -11.67 14.65
CA PRO A 248 6.52 -10.92 15.06
C PRO A 248 7.48 -10.55 13.91
N HIS A 249 7.37 -11.22 12.77
CA HIS A 249 8.14 -10.95 11.56
C HIS A 249 7.54 -9.83 10.70
N TYR A 250 6.32 -9.34 11.05
CA TYR A 250 5.65 -8.23 10.40
C TYR A 250 5.81 -6.93 11.20
N PHE A 251 5.74 -5.80 10.49
CA PHE A 251 5.38 -4.51 11.07
C PHE A 251 3.88 -4.28 10.89
N LEU A 252 3.31 -3.37 11.70
CA LEU A 252 1.97 -2.83 11.49
C LEU A 252 1.97 -1.33 11.78
N GLY A 253 1.34 -0.54 10.90
CA GLY A 253 1.21 0.90 11.09
C GLY A 253 -0.18 1.41 10.72
N SER A 254 -0.52 2.58 11.23
CA SER A 254 -1.76 3.29 10.92
C SER A 254 -1.49 4.53 10.08
N ASN A 255 -2.34 4.81 9.10
CA ASN A 255 -2.44 6.16 8.59
C ASN A 255 -2.92 7.11 9.71
N ALA A 256 -2.64 8.39 9.56
CA ALA A 256 -3.23 9.43 10.40
C ALA A 256 -4.76 9.50 10.21
N ASP A 257 -5.47 9.93 11.24
CA ASP A 257 -6.94 9.98 11.27
C ASP A 257 -7.54 11.34 10.83
N LEU A 258 -6.70 12.28 10.42
CA LEU A 258 -7.14 13.57 9.90
C LEU A 258 -7.00 13.66 8.38
N PRO A 259 -7.86 14.43 7.68
CA PRO A 259 -7.72 14.71 6.26
C PRO A 259 -6.35 15.28 5.90
N ILE A 260 -5.95 15.24 4.64
CA ILE A 260 -4.69 15.78 4.10
C ILE A 260 -3.47 14.93 4.49
N VAL A 261 -3.33 14.56 5.77
CA VAL A 261 -2.22 13.76 6.30
C VAL A 261 -2.59 12.29 6.52
N GLY A 262 -3.85 11.92 6.30
CA GLY A 262 -4.37 10.55 6.41
C GLY A 262 -4.38 9.79 5.10
N GLY A 263 -4.77 8.52 5.16
CA GLY A 263 -4.98 7.67 4.00
C GLY A 263 -6.30 7.96 3.26
N SER A 264 -6.55 7.21 2.21
CA SER A 264 -7.73 7.39 1.34
C SER A 264 -9.04 6.87 1.92
N ILE A 265 -9.03 6.04 2.96
CA ILE A 265 -10.21 5.41 3.56
C ILE A 265 -10.24 5.71 5.06
N LEU A 266 -10.64 6.93 5.43
CA LEU A 266 -10.77 7.34 6.84
C LEU A 266 -12.06 6.83 7.48
N SER A 267 -13.04 6.40 6.67
CA SER A 267 -14.36 5.94 7.15
C SER A 267 -14.36 4.51 7.67
N HIS A 268 -13.27 3.76 7.51
CA HIS A 268 -13.17 2.37 7.96
C HIS A 268 -11.83 2.14 8.67
N ASP A 269 -11.88 1.79 9.96
CA ASP A 269 -10.71 1.56 10.80
C ASP A 269 -9.87 0.39 10.28
N HIS A 270 -8.61 0.69 9.92
CA HIS A 270 -7.70 -0.28 9.33
C HIS A 270 -6.24 0.12 9.50
N PHE A 271 -5.37 -0.86 9.38
CA PHE A 271 -3.91 -0.75 9.44
C PHE A 271 -3.28 -1.36 8.19
N GLN A 272 -2.04 -1.00 7.91
CA GLN A 272 -1.22 -1.61 6.87
C GLN A 272 0.03 -2.21 7.50
N GLY A 273 0.38 -3.41 7.07
CA GLY A 273 1.54 -4.15 7.57
C GLY A 273 2.16 -5.03 6.50
N GLY A 274 3.09 -5.88 6.93
CA GLY A 274 3.74 -6.84 6.05
C GLY A 274 5.16 -7.17 6.45
N HIS A 275 5.80 -8.04 5.68
CA HIS A 275 7.17 -8.50 5.89
C HIS A 275 8.13 -7.65 5.05
N TYR A 276 8.40 -6.43 5.51
CA TYR A 276 9.30 -5.50 4.82
C TYR A 276 10.01 -4.56 5.81
N THR A 277 11.27 -4.23 5.52
CA THR A 277 12.07 -3.31 6.33
C THR A 277 12.34 -2.03 5.56
N PHE A 278 11.54 -1.01 5.81
CA PHE A 278 11.64 0.30 5.16
C PHE A 278 12.89 1.09 5.59
N ALA A 279 13.23 2.10 4.78
CA ALA A 279 14.34 3.02 5.06
C ALA A 279 14.22 3.67 6.44
N MET A 280 13.04 4.14 6.84
CA MET A 280 12.80 4.72 8.16
C MET A 280 13.12 3.74 9.30
N ALA A 281 12.80 2.45 9.15
CA ALA A 281 13.11 1.45 10.17
C ALA A 281 14.62 1.19 10.34
N LYS A 282 15.41 1.45 9.28
CA LYS A 282 16.89 1.36 9.28
C LYS A 282 17.54 2.65 9.76
N ALA A 283 16.84 3.77 9.72
CA ALA A 283 17.36 5.07 10.10
C ALA A 283 17.79 5.12 11.57
N GLU A 284 18.90 5.79 11.84
CA GLU A 284 19.48 5.91 13.16
C GLU A 284 18.72 6.95 14.01
N ILE A 285 18.81 6.80 15.34
CA ILE A 285 18.44 7.84 16.28
C ILE A 285 19.55 8.89 16.26
N GLU A 286 19.25 10.11 15.80
CA GLU A 286 20.22 11.22 15.77
C GLU A 286 20.37 11.89 17.15
N LYS A 287 19.32 11.82 17.99
CA LYS A 287 19.36 12.40 19.34
C LYS A 287 18.50 11.56 20.29
N TYR A 288 19.15 10.96 21.28
CA TYR A 288 18.46 10.31 22.39
C TYR A 288 17.87 11.36 23.35
N VAL A 289 16.71 11.06 23.91
CA VAL A 289 15.98 11.90 24.86
C VAL A 289 15.50 11.07 26.03
N THR A 290 15.37 11.69 27.20
CA THR A 290 14.78 11.08 28.38
C THR A 290 13.44 11.75 28.65
N ILE A 291 12.38 10.96 28.78
CA ILE A 291 11.03 11.49 29.03
C ILE A 291 10.70 11.24 30.50
N PRO A 292 10.31 12.27 31.28
CA PRO A 292 9.99 12.12 32.69
C PRO A 292 8.90 11.07 32.95
N GLY A 293 9.14 10.17 33.91
CA GLY A 293 8.25 9.04 34.21
C GLY A 293 8.38 7.83 33.27
N TYR A 294 9.25 7.92 32.26
CA TYR A 294 9.54 6.86 31.29
C TYR A 294 11.05 6.70 31.06
N GLU A 295 11.86 6.88 32.10
CA GLU A 295 13.33 6.81 32.05
C GLU A 295 13.84 5.40 31.70
N ASP A 296 13.00 4.39 31.84
CA ASP A 296 13.24 3.00 31.47
C ASP A 296 13.00 2.73 29.96
N VAL A 297 12.34 3.65 29.23
CA VAL A 297 12.09 3.53 27.80
C VAL A 297 13.19 4.21 27.00
N GLU A 298 13.83 3.48 26.08
CA GLU A 298 14.73 4.11 25.12
C GLU A 298 13.90 4.97 24.17
N ALA A 299 14.19 6.28 24.13
CA ALA A 299 13.50 7.23 23.29
C ALA A 299 14.48 8.14 22.53
N GLY A 300 14.13 8.52 21.30
CA GLY A 300 14.97 9.44 20.54
C GLY A 300 14.35 9.90 19.21
N ILE A 301 14.89 11.02 18.75
CA ILE A 301 14.54 11.62 17.43
C ILE A 301 15.29 10.84 16.36
N VAL A 302 14.56 10.36 15.37
CA VAL A 302 15.13 9.61 14.23
C VAL A 302 15.69 10.59 13.20
N LYS A 303 16.85 10.29 12.64
CA LYS A 303 17.41 10.99 11.48
C LYS A 303 16.58 10.69 10.23
N TRP A 304 15.48 11.39 10.08
CA TRP A 304 14.49 11.19 9.04
C TRP A 304 13.91 12.53 8.58
N PRO A 305 13.46 12.68 7.31
CA PRO A 305 12.91 13.96 6.82
C PRO A 305 11.60 14.34 7.52
N LEU A 306 10.80 13.36 7.98
CA LEU A 306 9.64 13.62 8.83
C LEU A 306 10.04 13.61 10.32
N SER A 307 9.15 14.18 11.15
CA SER A 307 9.38 14.32 12.58
C SER A 307 8.99 13.06 13.33
N VAL A 308 9.95 12.18 13.58
CA VAL A 308 9.74 10.85 14.18
C VAL A 308 10.36 10.76 15.56
N LEU A 309 9.55 10.47 16.57
CA LEU A 309 10.00 10.01 17.89
C LEU A 309 9.94 8.48 17.93
N ARG A 310 11.09 7.82 18.02
CA ARG A 310 11.21 6.35 18.19
C ARG A 310 11.31 6.01 19.65
N ILE A 311 10.50 5.04 20.08
CA ILE A 311 10.51 4.51 21.45
C ILE A 311 10.65 2.99 21.41
N ARG A 312 11.45 2.44 22.37
CA ARG A 312 11.76 1.01 22.46
C ARG A 312 11.69 0.52 23.89
N HIS A 313 11.09 -0.64 24.10
CA HIS A 313 11.08 -1.33 25.37
C HIS A 313 10.73 -2.82 25.20
N LYS A 314 11.07 -3.66 26.18
CA LYS A 314 10.69 -5.08 26.18
C LYS A 314 9.22 -5.32 26.50
N ASP A 315 8.63 -4.45 27.31
CA ASP A 315 7.22 -4.47 27.67
C ASP A 315 6.47 -3.46 26.82
N GLU A 316 5.58 -3.95 25.94
CA GLU A 316 4.75 -3.13 25.08
C GLU A 316 3.79 -2.21 25.84
N LYS A 317 3.42 -2.56 27.08
CA LYS A 317 2.53 -1.72 27.89
C LYS A 317 3.17 -0.37 28.20
N ARG A 318 4.49 -0.39 28.49
CA ARG A 318 5.26 0.85 28.71
C ARG A 318 5.26 1.73 27.46
N LEU A 319 5.34 1.12 26.26
CA LEU A 319 5.28 1.84 24.99
C LEU A 319 3.87 2.38 24.71
N ILE A 320 2.84 1.61 25.01
CA ILE A 320 1.43 2.04 24.88
C ILE A 320 1.15 3.25 25.78
N ASP A 321 1.61 3.20 27.04
CA ASP A 321 1.42 4.27 28.00
C ASP A 321 2.12 5.55 27.54
N LEU A 322 3.41 5.45 27.16
CA LEU A 322 4.17 6.58 26.64
C LEU A 322 3.59 7.14 25.32
N ALA A 323 3.24 6.27 24.37
CA ALA A 323 2.65 6.70 23.09
C ALA A 323 1.31 7.42 23.29
N THR A 324 0.52 6.97 24.28
CA THR A 324 -0.72 7.64 24.66
C THR A 324 -0.46 9.03 25.21
N HIS A 325 0.51 9.16 26.10
CA HIS A 325 0.94 10.45 26.65
C HIS A 325 1.44 11.40 25.54
N VAL A 326 2.33 10.92 24.69
CA VAL A 326 2.82 11.72 23.53
C VAL A 326 1.68 12.19 22.64
N LEU A 327 0.70 11.32 22.33
CA LEU A 327 -0.45 11.69 21.52
C LEU A 327 -1.32 12.75 22.19
N GLU A 328 -1.62 12.61 23.48
CA GLU A 328 -2.43 13.57 24.25
C GLU A 328 -1.77 14.94 24.30
N VAL A 329 -0.47 15.00 24.61
CA VAL A 329 0.29 16.26 24.62
C VAL A 329 0.34 16.85 23.21
N TRP A 330 0.64 16.04 22.18
CA TRP A 330 0.73 16.50 20.80
C TRP A 330 -0.58 17.11 20.30
N ARG A 331 -1.70 16.49 20.59
CA ARG A 331 -3.02 16.99 20.16
C ARG A 331 -3.35 18.39 20.68
N GLY A 332 -2.86 18.76 21.84
CA GLY A 332 -3.04 20.08 22.43
C GLY A 332 -1.87 21.05 22.23
N TYR A 333 -0.80 20.62 21.53
CA TYR A 333 0.44 21.39 21.44
C TYR A 333 0.40 22.46 20.36
N THR A 334 0.67 23.71 20.75
CA THR A 334 0.86 24.85 19.86
C THR A 334 2.25 25.44 20.06
N ASP A 335 2.98 25.64 18.96
CA ASP A 335 4.27 26.38 18.92
C ASP A 335 4.23 27.33 17.72
N GLU A 336 3.78 28.56 17.94
CA GLU A 336 3.63 29.57 16.89
C GLU A 336 4.96 29.85 16.18
N ALA A 337 6.09 29.80 16.90
CA ALA A 337 7.41 30.00 16.32
C ALA A 337 7.80 28.94 15.30
N ALA A 338 7.24 27.73 15.39
CA ALA A 338 7.40 26.64 14.44
C ALA A 338 6.19 26.49 13.49
N PHE A 339 5.25 27.44 13.52
CA PHE A 339 3.99 27.40 12.78
C PHE A 339 3.13 26.16 13.07
N ILE A 340 3.18 25.66 14.30
CA ILE A 340 2.39 24.52 14.77
C ILE A 340 1.21 25.03 15.58
N PHE A 341 0.01 24.72 15.13
CA PHE A 341 -1.24 25.06 15.82
C PHE A 341 -2.01 23.77 16.08
N ALA A 342 -2.42 23.56 17.32
CA ALA A 342 -3.22 22.41 17.72
C ALA A 342 -4.59 22.39 17.04
N GLU A 343 -5.19 23.59 16.91
CA GLU A 343 -6.49 23.81 16.27
C GLU A 343 -6.60 25.20 15.65
N THR A 344 -7.50 25.36 14.70
CA THR A 344 -7.91 26.67 14.16
C THR A 344 -9.44 26.65 14.01
N ASP A 345 -10.12 27.63 14.58
CA ASP A 345 -11.60 27.73 14.58
C ASP A 345 -12.31 26.47 15.08
N GLY A 346 -11.69 25.74 16.02
CA GLY A 346 -12.21 24.50 16.59
C GLY A 346 -11.92 23.23 15.78
N GLU A 347 -11.23 23.34 14.64
CA GLU A 347 -10.81 22.19 13.83
C GLU A 347 -9.42 21.72 14.27
N PRO A 348 -9.23 20.44 14.67
CA PRO A 348 -7.95 19.92 15.12
C PRO A 348 -6.99 19.70 13.96
N HIS A 349 -5.69 19.92 14.21
CA HIS A 349 -4.63 19.76 13.22
C HIS A 349 -3.62 18.68 13.56
N ASN A 350 -3.36 18.44 14.84
CA ASN A 350 -2.32 17.53 15.29
C ASN A 350 -2.80 16.08 15.37
N THR A 351 -2.04 15.18 14.78
CA THR A 351 -2.24 13.73 14.86
C THR A 351 -0.91 12.99 14.70
N ILE A 352 -0.93 11.66 14.75
CA ILE A 352 0.26 10.81 14.66
C ILE A 352 0.03 9.71 13.61
N THR A 353 1.08 9.35 12.87
CA THR A 353 1.19 8.13 12.07
C THR A 353 2.07 7.15 12.86
N PRO A 354 1.50 6.17 13.60
CA PRO A 354 2.26 5.22 14.40
C PRO A 354 2.63 3.96 13.61
N ILE A 355 3.85 3.44 13.83
CA ILE A 355 4.34 2.21 13.21
C ILE A 355 5.01 1.34 14.27
N ALA A 356 4.44 0.15 14.52
CA ALA A 356 4.94 -0.82 15.47
C ALA A 356 5.66 -1.99 14.78
N ARG A 357 6.72 -2.51 15.42
CA ARG A 357 7.42 -3.72 15.01
C ARG A 357 8.16 -4.35 16.15
N LYS A 358 8.62 -5.58 15.95
CA LYS A 358 9.52 -6.28 16.89
C LYS A 358 10.92 -6.34 16.29
N LYS A 359 11.94 -6.08 17.11
CA LYS A 359 13.34 -6.13 16.71
C LYS A 359 14.12 -6.91 17.79
N GLY A 360 14.35 -8.19 17.51
CA GLY A 360 14.84 -9.13 18.52
C GLY A 360 13.85 -9.31 19.68
N ASP A 361 14.26 -9.06 20.90
CA ASP A 361 13.42 -9.13 22.11
C ASP A 361 12.75 -7.78 22.48
N MET A 362 13.00 -6.72 21.69
CA MET A 362 12.45 -5.39 21.92
C MET A 362 11.26 -5.12 21.01
N TYR A 363 10.23 -4.48 21.55
CA TYR A 363 9.24 -3.78 20.76
C TYR A 363 9.73 -2.38 20.41
N GLU A 364 9.41 -1.93 19.21
CA GLU A 364 9.75 -0.61 18.71
C GLU A 364 8.49 0.05 18.14
N LEU A 365 8.29 1.32 18.50
CA LEU A 365 7.19 2.13 17.96
C LEU A 365 7.74 3.47 17.47
N ASP A 366 7.50 3.76 16.20
CA ASP A 366 7.77 5.06 15.62
C ASP A 366 6.49 5.90 15.67
N LEU A 367 6.57 7.08 16.27
CA LEU A 367 5.51 8.07 16.36
C LEU A 367 5.86 9.22 15.42
N THR A 368 5.31 9.19 14.19
CA THR A 368 5.51 10.29 13.24
C THR A 368 4.48 11.37 13.49
N LEU A 369 4.94 12.55 13.94
CA LEU A 369 4.08 13.70 14.20
C LEU A 369 3.55 14.28 12.88
N ARG A 370 2.24 14.54 12.82
CA ARG A 370 1.56 15.08 11.64
C ARG A 370 0.72 16.28 12.03
N ASN A 371 0.56 17.20 11.08
CA ASN A 371 -0.32 18.35 11.22
C ASN A 371 -0.93 18.69 9.85
N ASN A 372 -2.23 18.95 9.79
CA ASN A 372 -2.97 19.16 8.54
C ASN A 372 -3.38 20.61 8.28
N ILE A 373 -2.77 21.57 8.96
CA ILE A 373 -3.10 22.98 8.78
C ILE A 373 -2.91 23.42 7.32
N THR A 374 -3.81 24.26 6.84
CA THR A 374 -3.77 24.88 5.52
C THR A 374 -3.63 26.40 5.63
N THR A 375 -3.11 27.02 4.57
CA THR A 375 -3.05 28.46 4.40
C THR A 375 -3.51 28.82 2.98
N GLU A 376 -3.72 30.11 2.71
CA GLU A 376 -4.01 30.56 1.33
C GLU A 376 -2.88 30.19 0.35
N GLU A 377 -1.62 30.23 0.81
CA GLU A 377 -0.45 29.84 0.01
C GLU A 377 -0.34 28.32 -0.17
N ASN A 378 -0.75 27.56 0.84
CA ASN A 378 -0.69 26.10 0.86
C ASN A 378 -2.07 25.48 1.11
N PRO A 379 -2.98 25.55 0.13
CA PRO A 379 -4.37 25.09 0.30
C PRO A 379 -4.51 23.57 0.39
N LEU A 380 -3.48 22.82 0.00
CA LEU A 380 -3.41 21.36 0.15
C LEU A 380 -2.75 20.92 1.46
N GLY A 381 -2.24 21.85 2.27
CA GLY A 381 -1.55 21.64 3.53
C GLY A 381 -0.17 22.29 3.56
N VAL A 382 0.18 22.87 4.72
CA VAL A 382 1.53 23.43 4.96
C VAL A 382 2.57 22.30 5.05
N TYR A 383 2.18 21.19 5.67
CA TYR A 383 3.00 19.97 5.82
C TYR A 383 2.58 18.91 4.80
N HIS A 384 2.63 19.29 3.53
CA HIS A 384 2.20 18.53 2.36
C HIS A 384 3.17 18.83 1.21
N PRO A 385 3.31 17.95 0.19
CA PRO A 385 4.14 18.28 -0.98
C PRO A 385 3.79 19.64 -1.57
N HIS A 386 4.78 20.52 -1.67
CA HIS A 386 4.59 21.87 -2.22
C HIS A 386 4.47 21.85 -3.75
N ALA A 387 3.88 22.92 -4.30
CA ALA A 387 3.47 22.99 -5.71
C ALA A 387 4.60 22.71 -6.71
N GLN A 388 5.84 23.07 -6.38
CA GLN A 388 7.02 22.84 -7.23
C GLN A 388 7.32 21.35 -7.46
N TYR A 389 6.86 20.45 -6.56
CA TYR A 389 7.08 19.01 -6.65
C TYR A 389 5.87 18.24 -7.19
N HIS A 390 4.75 18.93 -7.48
CA HIS A 390 3.52 18.29 -7.95
C HIS A 390 3.65 17.61 -9.31
N HIS A 391 4.65 17.98 -10.09
CA HIS A 391 4.95 17.29 -11.35
C HIS A 391 5.37 15.82 -11.12
N ILE A 392 5.92 15.48 -9.97
CA ILE A 392 6.29 14.11 -9.55
C ILE A 392 5.26 13.56 -8.56
N LYS A 393 5.01 14.25 -7.43
CA LYS A 393 4.13 13.79 -6.36
C LYS A 393 3.25 14.92 -5.83
N LYS A 394 1.94 14.80 -6.05
CA LYS A 394 0.94 15.76 -5.61
C LYS A 394 0.05 15.21 -4.49
N GLU A 395 -0.09 13.89 -4.42
CA GLU A 395 -0.99 13.19 -3.51
C GLU A 395 -0.49 13.30 -2.06
N ASN A 396 -1.40 13.10 -1.11
CA ASN A 396 -1.09 13.07 0.32
C ASN A 396 0.01 12.06 0.64
N ILE A 397 0.83 12.37 1.63
CA ILE A 397 1.87 11.48 2.15
C ILE A 397 1.25 10.58 3.22
N GLY A 398 0.94 9.35 2.82
CA GLY A 398 0.40 8.31 3.69
C GLY A 398 1.48 7.47 4.37
N LEU A 399 1.04 6.42 5.09
CA LEU A 399 1.91 5.53 5.88
C LEU A 399 3.11 5.00 5.09
N ILE A 400 2.90 4.55 3.85
CA ILE A 400 3.94 3.91 3.03
C ILE A 400 5.02 4.92 2.67
N GLU A 401 4.62 6.10 2.23
CA GLU A 401 5.54 7.18 1.89
C GLU A 401 6.29 7.69 3.13
N VAL A 402 5.60 7.82 4.28
CA VAL A 402 6.21 8.17 5.56
C VAL A 402 7.38 7.25 5.90
N MET A 403 7.27 5.97 5.61
CA MET A 403 8.30 4.96 5.87
C MET A 403 9.45 4.95 4.84
N GLY A 404 9.34 5.71 3.75
CA GLY A 404 10.39 5.87 2.74
C GLY A 404 10.23 5.04 1.47
N LEU A 405 8.99 4.72 1.08
CA LEU A 405 8.70 4.13 -0.22
C LEU A 405 7.79 5.09 -1.01
N ALA A 406 8.31 5.67 -2.08
CA ALA A 406 7.53 6.48 -2.99
C ALA A 406 6.61 5.61 -3.84
N VAL A 407 5.30 5.82 -3.74
CA VAL A 407 4.34 5.26 -4.69
C VAL A 407 3.95 6.35 -5.66
N LEU A 408 4.49 6.27 -6.88
CA LEU A 408 4.34 7.28 -7.92
C LEU A 408 3.30 6.87 -8.96
N PRO A 409 2.62 7.84 -9.60
CA PRO A 409 1.57 7.56 -10.58
C PRO A 409 2.12 6.97 -11.89
N ALA A 410 1.32 6.11 -12.53
CA ALA A 410 1.68 5.39 -13.76
C ALA A 410 2.08 6.30 -14.93
N ARG A 411 1.49 7.52 -15.01
CA ARG A 411 1.83 8.52 -16.05
C ARG A 411 3.33 8.82 -16.13
N LEU A 412 4.05 8.74 -15.00
CA LEU A 412 5.49 9.06 -14.96
C LEU A 412 6.34 8.13 -15.80
N LYS A 413 5.89 6.91 -16.09
CA LYS A 413 6.62 6.02 -17.02
C LYS A 413 6.76 6.66 -18.39
N GLU A 414 5.65 7.01 -19.04
CA GLU A 414 5.69 7.65 -20.37
C GLU A 414 6.35 9.03 -20.34
N GLU A 415 6.14 9.78 -19.25
CA GLU A 415 6.69 11.11 -19.10
C GLU A 415 8.23 11.07 -18.99
N LEU A 416 8.79 10.12 -18.25
CA LEU A 416 10.24 9.95 -18.14
C LEU A 416 10.86 9.47 -19.46
N GLU A 417 10.24 8.50 -20.15
CA GLU A 417 10.66 8.05 -21.47
C GLU A 417 10.71 9.22 -22.49
N LEU A 418 9.69 10.11 -22.46
CA LEU A 418 9.69 11.33 -23.29
C LEU A 418 10.76 12.34 -22.87
N LEU A 419 11.04 12.48 -21.57
CA LEU A 419 12.07 13.37 -21.07
C LEU A 419 13.45 12.89 -21.52
N GLU A 420 13.73 11.59 -21.49
CA GLU A 420 14.98 11.01 -22.03
C GLU A 420 15.19 11.43 -23.49
N GLU A 421 14.19 11.22 -24.35
CA GLU A 421 14.25 11.60 -25.76
C GLU A 421 14.52 13.10 -25.93
N TYR A 422 13.76 13.95 -25.23
CA TYR A 422 13.86 15.41 -25.36
C TYR A 422 15.20 15.95 -24.87
N ILE A 423 15.74 15.43 -23.79
CA ILE A 423 17.04 15.84 -23.24
C ILE A 423 18.17 15.41 -24.19
N LEU A 424 18.19 14.17 -24.65
CA LEU A 424 19.23 13.65 -25.55
C LEU A 424 19.22 14.38 -26.89
N ASP A 425 18.06 14.72 -27.41
CA ASP A 425 17.91 15.46 -28.67
C ASP A 425 18.03 16.98 -28.49
N SER A 426 18.31 17.47 -27.28
CA SER A 426 18.36 18.91 -26.94
C SER A 426 17.07 19.67 -27.37
N LYS A 427 15.92 19.00 -27.27
CA LYS A 427 14.60 19.60 -27.54
C LYS A 427 14.12 20.39 -26.34
N ASP A 428 13.29 21.42 -26.59
CA ASP A 428 12.67 22.20 -25.50
C ASP A 428 11.55 21.40 -24.84
N VAL A 429 11.73 20.98 -23.59
CA VAL A 429 10.77 20.23 -22.78
C VAL A 429 9.44 20.99 -22.64
N ALA A 430 9.48 22.33 -22.58
CA ALA A 430 8.28 23.16 -22.47
C ALA A 430 7.41 23.14 -23.75
N SER A 431 7.94 22.64 -24.86
CA SER A 431 7.18 22.57 -26.13
C SER A 431 6.20 21.39 -26.22
N ASN A 432 6.22 20.47 -25.26
CA ASN A 432 5.37 19.27 -25.25
C ASN A 432 4.43 19.25 -24.05
N GLU A 433 3.12 19.32 -24.31
CA GLU A 433 2.05 19.39 -23.30
C GLU A 433 2.09 18.25 -22.25
N LYS A 434 2.60 17.06 -22.63
CA LYS A 434 2.70 15.94 -21.69
C LYS A 434 3.76 16.14 -20.62
N ILE A 435 4.86 16.83 -20.94
CA ILE A 435 6.05 16.96 -20.10
C ILE A 435 6.42 18.41 -19.75
N GLU A 436 5.69 19.42 -20.25
CA GLU A 436 5.96 20.85 -19.98
C GLU A 436 6.05 21.16 -18.47
N LYS A 437 5.26 20.46 -17.65
CA LYS A 437 5.29 20.58 -16.18
C LYS A 437 6.62 20.20 -15.56
N HIS A 438 7.47 19.45 -16.24
CA HIS A 438 8.81 19.08 -15.80
C HIS A 438 9.90 20.07 -16.27
N ALA A 439 9.57 21.02 -17.15
CA ALA A 439 10.56 21.89 -17.81
C ALA A 439 11.44 22.67 -16.84
N GLN A 440 10.86 23.21 -15.75
CA GLN A 440 11.60 23.95 -14.75
C GLN A 440 12.56 23.04 -13.97
N TRP A 441 12.09 21.88 -13.53
CA TRP A 441 12.90 20.86 -12.85
C TRP A 441 14.08 20.38 -13.71
N VAL A 442 13.83 20.12 -15.01
CA VAL A 442 14.88 19.73 -15.95
C VAL A 442 15.95 20.82 -16.07
N LYS A 443 15.56 22.10 -16.17
CA LYS A 443 16.50 23.23 -16.20
C LYS A 443 17.36 23.33 -14.94
N GLU A 444 16.84 22.93 -13.78
CA GLU A 444 17.53 22.99 -12.50
C GLU A 444 18.55 21.86 -12.31
N PHE A 445 18.25 20.66 -12.79
CA PHE A 445 19.18 19.55 -12.60
C PHE A 445 20.19 19.35 -13.74
N LEU A 446 19.82 19.65 -15.00
CA LEU A 446 20.71 19.42 -16.15
C LEU A 446 22.14 20.00 -15.98
N PRO A 447 22.33 21.23 -15.43
CA PRO A 447 23.66 21.78 -15.23
C PRO A 447 24.55 21.03 -14.23
N LYS A 448 23.99 20.08 -13.49
CA LYS A 448 24.76 19.24 -12.55
C LYS A 448 25.50 18.09 -13.21
N TYR A 449 25.21 17.84 -14.50
CA TYR A 449 25.72 16.69 -15.25
C TYR A 449 26.48 17.17 -16.49
N ASP A 450 27.78 16.90 -16.54
CA ASP A 450 28.67 17.34 -17.65
C ASP A 450 28.40 16.58 -18.96
N HIS A 451 27.92 15.35 -18.87
CA HIS A 451 27.67 14.49 -20.02
C HIS A 451 26.45 13.60 -19.78
N LEU A 452 25.51 13.65 -20.73
CA LEU A 452 24.33 12.79 -20.75
C LEU A 452 24.24 12.07 -22.10
N ASP A 453 24.06 10.77 -22.05
CA ASP A 453 23.89 9.91 -23.22
C ASP A 453 22.87 8.80 -22.93
N LYS A 454 22.67 7.90 -23.90
CA LYS A 454 21.70 6.80 -23.78
C LYS A 454 22.03 5.79 -22.67
N ASP A 455 23.28 5.76 -22.23
CA ASP A 455 23.75 4.77 -21.25
C ASP A 455 23.51 5.25 -19.80
N ASN A 456 23.36 6.56 -19.58
CA ASN A 456 23.26 7.12 -18.24
C ASN A 456 22.00 7.97 -17.94
N ILE A 457 21.24 8.39 -18.96
CA ILE A 457 20.12 9.31 -18.80
C ILE A 457 19.01 8.74 -17.89
N GLU A 458 18.69 7.45 -18.03
CA GLU A 458 17.69 6.78 -17.21
C GLU A 458 18.08 6.81 -15.72
N GLU A 459 19.34 6.47 -15.41
CA GLU A 459 19.86 6.50 -14.03
C GLU A 459 19.81 7.92 -13.44
N VAL A 460 20.15 8.92 -14.25
CA VAL A 460 20.10 10.33 -13.84
C VAL A 460 18.68 10.75 -13.53
N LEU A 461 17.70 10.45 -14.40
CA LEU A 461 16.30 10.77 -14.16
C LEU A 461 15.76 10.05 -12.92
N HIS A 462 16.07 8.77 -12.73
CA HIS A 462 15.72 8.00 -11.56
C HIS A 462 16.25 8.63 -10.27
N LYS A 463 17.52 9.06 -10.28
CA LYS A 463 18.13 9.76 -9.15
C LYS A 463 17.45 11.09 -8.86
N GLU A 464 17.19 11.90 -9.88
CA GLU A 464 16.56 13.21 -9.70
C GLU A 464 15.09 13.09 -9.27
N VAL A 465 14.34 12.08 -9.73
CA VAL A 465 13.00 11.75 -9.20
C VAL A 465 13.07 11.41 -7.71
N GLY A 466 14.06 10.62 -7.30
CA GLY A 466 14.29 10.30 -5.89
C GLY A 466 14.62 11.54 -5.06
N ASN A 467 15.45 12.45 -5.57
CA ASN A 467 15.75 13.72 -4.91
C ASN A 467 14.49 14.58 -4.70
N VAL A 468 13.61 14.64 -5.70
CA VAL A 468 12.31 15.33 -5.56
C VAL A 468 11.48 14.67 -4.45
N PHE A 469 11.45 13.34 -4.38
CA PHE A 469 10.69 12.66 -3.34
C PHE A 469 11.26 12.89 -1.93
N VAL A 470 12.58 13.01 -1.78
CA VAL A 470 13.20 13.43 -0.50
C VAL A 470 12.68 14.80 -0.07
N HIS A 471 12.64 15.77 -0.97
CA HIS A 471 12.09 17.10 -0.66
C HIS A 471 10.57 17.04 -0.35
N VAL A 472 9.83 16.18 -1.01
CA VAL A 472 8.42 15.92 -0.70
C VAL A 472 8.25 15.42 0.75
N LEU A 473 9.13 14.54 1.23
CA LEU A 473 9.11 14.10 2.63
C LEU A 473 9.53 15.20 3.60
N GLU A 474 10.52 16.05 3.22
CA GLU A 474 10.93 17.22 4.01
C GLU A 474 9.80 18.24 4.12
N ASP A 475 9.04 18.48 3.05
CA ASP A 475 7.84 19.32 3.08
C ASP A 475 6.79 18.77 4.05
N ALA A 476 6.59 17.45 4.07
CA ALA A 476 5.64 16.77 4.95
C ALA A 476 6.09 16.73 6.42
N GLY A 477 7.35 16.99 6.73
CA GLY A 477 7.88 17.04 8.09
C GLY A 477 7.41 18.28 8.86
N VAL A 478 6.86 18.09 10.05
CA VAL A 478 6.37 19.17 10.92
C VAL A 478 7.55 20.01 11.43
N TYR A 479 8.56 19.34 11.98
CA TYR A 479 9.82 19.98 12.35
C TYR A 479 10.84 19.77 11.25
N LYS A 480 11.29 20.84 10.61
CA LYS A 480 12.24 20.77 9.50
C LYS A 480 13.62 20.27 9.98
N CYS A 481 14.37 19.63 9.07
CA CYS A 481 15.72 19.11 9.34
C CYS A 481 16.77 20.23 9.38
N THR A 482 16.48 21.33 10.06
CA THR A 482 17.35 22.49 10.31
C THR A 482 17.65 22.63 11.78
N GLY A 483 18.63 23.46 12.15
CA GLY A 483 18.92 23.74 13.57
C GLY A 483 17.71 24.30 14.32
N GLU A 484 16.95 25.19 13.69
CA GLU A 484 15.73 25.78 14.26
C GLU A 484 14.61 24.72 14.40
N GLY A 485 14.40 23.90 13.37
CA GLY A 485 13.40 22.83 13.42
C GLY A 485 13.73 21.78 14.48
N ARG A 486 15.01 21.41 14.63
CA ARG A 486 15.46 20.50 15.70
C ARG A 486 15.30 21.12 17.09
N ALA A 487 15.55 22.42 17.25
CA ALA A 487 15.28 23.13 18.50
C ALA A 487 13.79 23.18 18.84
N ALA A 488 12.93 23.38 17.83
CA ALA A 488 11.49 23.33 18.01
C ALA A 488 11.00 21.92 18.40
N PHE A 489 11.55 20.88 17.79
CA PHE A 489 11.23 19.50 18.18
C PHE A 489 11.63 19.22 19.63
N MET A 490 12.78 19.72 20.06
CA MET A 490 13.19 19.58 21.46
C MET A 490 12.25 20.34 22.42
N ARG A 491 11.74 21.52 22.05
CA ARG A 491 10.72 22.21 22.88
C ARG A 491 9.46 21.36 23.07
N PHE A 492 9.03 20.63 22.01
CA PHE A 492 7.93 19.68 22.16
C PHE A 492 8.29 18.54 23.13
N ILE A 493 9.46 17.92 22.96
CA ILE A 493 9.92 16.84 23.85
C ILE A 493 10.01 17.28 25.31
N GLU A 494 10.41 18.53 25.60
CA GLU A 494 10.48 19.10 26.93
C GLU A 494 9.09 19.35 27.57
N ASN A 495 8.02 19.26 26.78
CA ASN A 495 6.65 19.33 27.27
C ASN A 495 6.02 17.94 27.54
N LEU A 496 6.75 16.86 27.23
CA LEU A 496 6.33 15.49 27.57
C LEU A 496 6.67 15.18 29.01
#